data_a82831b4b21cda4f43464a471150f0e8
#
_entry.id   a82831b4b21cda4f43464a471150f0e8
#
_cell.length_a   1.000
_cell.length_b   1.000
_cell.length_c   1.000
_cell.angle_alpha   90.00
_cell.angle_beta   90.00
_cell.angle_gamma   90.00
#
_symmetry.space_group_name_H-M   'P 1'
#
loop_
_entity.id
_entity.type
_entity.pdbx_description
1 polymer ?
#
loop_
_entity_poly.entity_id
_entity_poly.type
_entity_poly.pdbx_seq_one_letter_code
_entity_poly.pdbx_strand_id
1 'polypeptide(L)'
;MPAERTTARQGRGAGFTIAEVLVALVLFAVALLGVAGSSALAVRVTGSALRERRAVLRGADRIASLRAQGCASARSGTATDAALALDERWTTTPAAGGVTLIDEQVRWRTVNGARTLLLRSAILC
;
A
#
# COMPACT_ATOMS: atom_id res chain seq x y z
N MET A 1 61.77 25.30 -46.95
CA MET A 1 60.97 24.64 -45.89
C MET A 1 59.99 25.68 -45.32
N PRO A 2 58.73 25.62 -45.63
CA PRO A 2 57.71 26.56 -45.03
C PRO A 2 57.24 26.08 -43.68
N ALA A 3 57.32 26.95 -42.70
CA ALA A 3 56.82 26.73 -41.33
C ALA A 3 55.29 26.76 -41.31
N GLU A 4 54.73 25.65 -40.89
CA GLU A 4 53.26 25.43 -40.65
C GLU A 4 52.87 26.17 -39.40
N ARG A 5 52.09 27.27 -39.56
CA ARG A 5 51.48 28.01 -38.43
C ARG A 5 50.27 27.26 -37.97
N THR A 6 50.40 26.51 -36.89
CA THR A 6 49.23 25.92 -36.14
C THR A 6 48.47 27.06 -35.47
N THR A 7 47.36 27.46 -36.06
CA THR A 7 46.39 28.39 -35.42
C THR A 7 45.67 27.64 -34.30
N ALA A 8 46.05 27.87 -33.07
CA ALA A 8 45.32 27.45 -31.88
C ALA A 8 43.94 28.10 -31.89
N ARG A 9 42.91 27.30 -32.13
CA ARG A 9 41.51 27.67 -32.05
C ARG A 9 41.16 27.92 -30.59
N GLN A 10 41.24 29.20 -30.17
CA GLN A 10 40.74 29.62 -28.84
C GLN A 10 39.28 29.29 -28.77
N GLY A 11 38.92 28.21 -28.00
CA GLY A 11 37.57 27.89 -27.63
C GLY A 11 37.00 29.05 -26.84
N ARG A 12 36.05 29.79 -27.44
CA ARG A 12 35.22 30.76 -26.74
C ARG A 12 34.47 30.00 -25.66
N GLY A 13 34.85 30.16 -24.40
CA GLY A 13 34.05 29.75 -23.27
C GLY A 13 32.74 30.50 -23.33
N ALA A 14 31.68 29.83 -23.75
CA ALA A 14 30.31 30.35 -23.69
C ALA A 14 29.95 30.51 -22.22
N GLY A 15 29.98 31.71 -21.69
CA GLY A 15 29.43 32.02 -20.37
C GLY A 15 27.93 31.88 -20.40
N PHE A 16 27.35 31.32 -19.35
CA PHE A 16 25.88 31.24 -19.18
C PHE A 16 25.27 32.64 -19.10
N THR A 17 24.20 32.85 -19.83
CA THR A 17 23.43 34.10 -19.76
C THR A 17 22.55 34.10 -18.48
N ILE A 18 22.27 35.28 -17.93
CA ILE A 18 21.38 35.44 -16.77
C ILE A 18 20.01 34.85 -17.07
N ALA A 19 19.51 35.00 -18.31
CA ALA A 19 18.25 34.42 -18.72
C ALA A 19 18.25 32.88 -18.67
N GLU A 20 19.33 32.25 -19.05
CA GLU A 20 19.50 30.78 -19.01
C GLU A 20 19.47 30.24 -17.59
N VAL A 21 20.13 30.96 -16.64
CA VAL A 21 20.09 30.63 -15.22
C VAL A 21 18.69 30.78 -14.64
N LEU A 22 17.95 31.85 -15.01
CA LEU A 22 16.59 32.05 -14.56
C LEU A 22 15.65 30.96 -15.05
N VAL A 23 15.75 30.60 -16.34
CA VAL A 23 14.94 29.49 -16.92
C VAL A 23 15.26 28.18 -16.22
N ALA A 24 16.54 27.87 -15.98
CA ALA A 24 16.95 26.67 -15.27
C ALA A 24 16.38 26.60 -13.84
N LEU A 25 16.39 27.72 -13.11
CA LEU A 25 15.82 27.81 -11.76
C LEU A 25 14.29 27.57 -11.75
N VAL A 26 13.59 28.15 -12.73
CA VAL A 26 12.12 27.93 -12.84
C VAL A 26 11.82 26.47 -13.14
N LEU A 27 12.52 25.86 -14.10
CA LEU A 27 12.34 24.44 -14.42
C LEU A 27 12.66 23.53 -13.23
N PHE A 28 13.72 23.86 -12.50
CA PHE A 28 14.09 23.11 -11.29
C PHE A 28 13.03 23.22 -10.19
N ALA A 29 12.50 24.42 -9.97
CA ALA A 29 11.42 24.63 -8.99
C ALA A 29 10.15 23.84 -9.34
N VAL A 30 9.75 23.82 -10.61
CA VAL A 30 8.60 23.02 -11.08
C VAL A 30 8.86 21.53 -10.92
N ALA A 31 10.05 21.05 -11.22
CA ALA A 31 10.43 19.65 -11.05
C ALA A 31 10.38 19.22 -9.56
N LEU A 32 10.87 20.05 -8.65
CA LEU A 32 10.81 19.77 -7.21
C LEU A 32 9.36 19.69 -6.70
N LEU A 33 8.49 20.60 -7.15
CA LEU A 33 7.06 20.55 -6.80
C LEU A 33 6.39 19.28 -7.31
N GLY A 34 6.73 18.84 -8.51
CA GLY A 34 6.24 17.57 -9.07
C GLY A 34 6.67 16.35 -8.25
N VAL A 35 7.93 16.29 -7.83
CA VAL A 35 8.45 15.21 -6.98
C VAL A 35 7.79 15.21 -5.61
N ALA A 36 7.62 16.37 -4.99
CA ALA A 36 6.95 16.48 -3.68
C ALA A 36 5.50 15.98 -3.75
N GLY A 37 4.75 16.34 -4.80
CA GLY A 37 3.38 15.86 -5.01
C GLY A 37 3.27 14.35 -5.18
N SER A 38 4.16 13.75 -5.98
CA SER A 38 4.19 12.29 -6.21
C SER A 38 4.53 11.51 -4.93
N SER A 39 5.45 12.01 -4.12
CA SER A 39 5.84 11.39 -2.86
C SER A 39 4.68 11.33 -1.86
N ALA A 40 3.88 12.39 -1.75
CA ALA A 40 2.71 12.43 -0.88
C ALA A 40 1.65 11.41 -1.30
N LEU A 41 1.43 11.22 -2.60
CA LEU A 41 0.52 10.21 -3.13
C LEU A 41 1.01 8.79 -2.82
N ALA A 42 2.29 8.52 -3.04
CA ALA A 42 2.91 7.21 -2.77
C ALA A 42 2.73 6.80 -1.30
N VAL A 43 2.97 7.69 -0.35
CA VAL A 43 2.77 7.42 1.09
C VAL A 43 1.31 7.06 1.41
N ARG A 44 0.34 7.76 0.82
CA ARG A 44 -1.09 7.47 1.04
C ARG A 44 -1.48 6.10 0.50
N VAL A 45 -1.04 5.76 -0.70
CA VAL A 45 -1.32 4.46 -1.34
C VAL A 45 -0.70 3.32 -0.53
N THR A 46 0.58 3.45 -0.15
CA THR A 46 1.28 2.44 0.65
C THR A 46 0.62 2.25 2.02
N GLY A 47 0.22 3.34 2.69
CA GLY A 47 -0.47 3.27 3.98
C GLY A 47 -1.81 2.55 3.91
N SER A 48 -2.58 2.71 2.82
CA SER A 48 -3.84 1.98 2.62
C SER A 48 -3.61 0.49 2.35
N ALA A 49 -2.62 0.16 1.52
CA ALA A 49 -2.27 -1.23 1.21
C ALA A 49 -1.78 -2.01 2.45
N LEU A 50 -1.01 -1.36 3.33
CA LEU A 50 -0.57 -1.98 4.58
C LEU A 50 -1.74 -2.31 5.53
N ARG A 51 -2.74 -1.44 5.62
CA ARG A 51 -3.93 -1.70 6.44
C ARG A 51 -4.75 -2.86 5.88
N GLU A 52 -4.96 -2.90 4.58
CA GLU A 52 -5.65 -4.00 3.90
C GLU A 52 -4.92 -5.33 4.10
N ARG A 53 -3.59 -5.34 3.92
CA ARG A 53 -2.77 -6.53 4.21
C ARG A 53 -2.93 -7.02 5.65
N ARG A 54 -2.93 -6.12 6.64
CA ARG A 54 -3.15 -6.49 8.04
C ARG A 54 -4.54 -7.08 8.26
N ALA A 55 -5.57 -6.52 7.64
CA ALA A 55 -6.92 -7.06 7.71
C ALA A 55 -7.01 -8.47 7.13
N VAL A 56 -6.38 -8.73 5.97
CA VAL A 56 -6.32 -10.05 5.35
C VAL A 56 -5.61 -11.07 6.25
N LEU A 57 -4.43 -10.71 6.78
CA LEU A 57 -3.68 -11.59 7.66
C LEU A 57 -4.48 -11.91 8.93
N ARG A 58 -5.14 -10.91 9.52
CA ARG A 58 -5.94 -11.09 10.73
C ARG A 58 -7.13 -12.03 10.49
N GLY A 59 -7.88 -11.82 9.41
CA GLY A 59 -8.98 -12.71 9.05
C GLY A 59 -8.51 -14.14 8.73
N ALA A 60 -7.38 -14.30 8.05
CA ALA A 60 -6.79 -15.60 7.77
C ALA A 60 -6.37 -16.33 9.06
N ASP A 61 -5.74 -15.63 10.02
CA ASP A 61 -5.37 -16.17 11.33
C ASP A 61 -6.61 -16.61 12.12
N ARG A 62 -7.69 -15.84 12.07
CA ARG A 62 -8.96 -16.19 12.69
C ARG A 62 -9.52 -17.49 12.11
N ILE A 63 -9.61 -17.59 10.80
CA ILE A 63 -10.07 -18.79 10.10
C ILE A 63 -9.19 -20.00 10.45
N ALA A 64 -7.86 -19.83 10.48
CA ALA A 64 -6.94 -20.89 10.87
C ALA A 64 -7.18 -21.36 12.31
N SER A 65 -7.39 -20.43 13.25
CA SER A 65 -7.68 -20.76 14.65
C SER A 65 -9.01 -21.51 14.82
N LEU A 66 -10.06 -21.12 14.09
CA LEU A 66 -11.34 -21.81 14.10
C LEU A 66 -11.25 -23.22 13.51
N ARG A 67 -10.47 -23.38 12.46
CA ARG A 67 -10.19 -24.71 11.87
C ARG A 67 -9.45 -25.62 12.88
N ALA A 68 -8.48 -25.08 13.59
CA ALA A 68 -7.72 -25.83 14.59
C ALA A 68 -8.60 -26.24 15.79
N GLN A 69 -9.62 -25.48 16.14
CA GLN A 69 -10.60 -25.84 17.18
C GLN A 69 -11.55 -26.95 16.76
N GLY A 70 -11.75 -27.15 15.46
CA GLY A 70 -12.67 -28.12 14.88
C GLY A 70 -14.15 -27.73 15.04
N CYS A 71 -15.03 -28.44 14.36
CA CYS A 71 -16.45 -28.13 14.23
C CYS A 71 -17.20 -28.01 15.56
N ALA A 72 -16.88 -28.87 16.52
CA ALA A 72 -17.59 -28.90 17.80
C ALA A 72 -17.33 -27.66 18.68
N SER A 73 -16.15 -27.06 18.52
CA SER A 73 -15.66 -25.94 19.35
C SER A 73 -15.73 -24.58 18.65
N ALA A 74 -15.79 -24.59 17.32
CA ALA A 74 -15.88 -23.35 16.55
C ALA A 74 -17.21 -22.63 16.84
N ARG A 75 -17.14 -21.44 17.38
CA ARG A 75 -18.30 -20.60 17.71
C ARG A 75 -18.20 -19.26 16.99
N SER A 76 -19.35 -18.71 16.62
CA SER A 76 -19.44 -17.34 16.13
C SER A 76 -19.04 -16.34 17.20
N GLY A 77 -18.49 -15.19 16.80
CA GLY A 77 -18.04 -14.19 17.75
C GLY A 77 -17.65 -12.88 17.09
N THR A 78 -17.15 -11.98 17.93
CA THR A 78 -16.59 -10.70 17.52
C THR A 78 -15.31 -10.42 18.30
N ALA A 79 -14.39 -9.67 17.70
CA ALA A 79 -13.21 -9.16 18.38
C ALA A 79 -12.87 -7.76 17.86
N THR A 80 -12.24 -6.95 18.70
CA THR A 80 -11.74 -5.63 18.31
C THR A 80 -10.26 -5.56 18.64
N ASP A 81 -9.46 -5.20 17.66
CA ASP A 81 -8.04 -4.89 17.84
C ASP A 81 -7.87 -3.37 17.81
N ALA A 82 -7.78 -2.78 19.02
CA ALA A 82 -7.65 -1.34 19.17
C ALA A 82 -6.33 -0.80 18.62
N ALA A 83 -5.23 -1.58 18.67
CA ALA A 83 -3.92 -1.16 18.16
C ALA A 83 -3.89 -1.05 16.64
N LEU A 84 -4.65 -1.90 15.95
CA LEU A 84 -4.76 -1.90 14.50
C LEU A 84 -6.03 -1.19 14.00
N ALA A 85 -6.91 -0.77 14.91
CA ALA A 85 -8.25 -0.23 14.62
C ALA A 85 -9.05 -1.15 13.68
N LEU A 86 -9.06 -2.45 13.99
CA LEU A 86 -9.78 -3.49 13.27
C LEU A 86 -10.92 -4.03 14.12
N ASP A 87 -12.08 -4.20 13.52
CA ASP A 87 -13.23 -4.90 14.09
C ASP A 87 -13.45 -6.19 13.29
N GLU A 88 -13.49 -7.31 14.00
CA GLU A 88 -13.73 -8.64 13.45
C GLU A 88 -15.09 -9.15 13.85
N ARG A 89 -15.76 -9.81 12.92
CA ARG A 89 -16.99 -10.57 13.19
C ARG A 89 -16.95 -11.86 12.37
N TRP A 90 -17.09 -12.99 13.03
CA TRP A 90 -17.17 -14.28 12.35
C TRP A 90 -18.42 -15.02 12.74
N THR A 91 -18.96 -15.73 11.77
CA THR A 91 -20.14 -16.57 11.92
C THR A 91 -19.79 -17.98 11.49
N THR A 92 -20.11 -18.95 12.32
CA THR A 92 -19.97 -20.38 12.01
C THR A 92 -21.37 -20.97 11.83
N THR A 93 -21.61 -21.59 10.68
CA THR A 93 -22.92 -22.16 10.32
C THR A 93 -22.74 -23.61 9.94
N PRO A 94 -23.34 -24.57 10.68
CA PRO A 94 -23.36 -25.96 10.26
C PRO A 94 -24.08 -26.11 8.91
N ALA A 95 -23.51 -26.92 8.02
CA ALA A 95 -24.06 -27.22 6.72
C ALA A 95 -24.19 -28.74 6.53
N ALA A 96 -24.92 -29.17 5.50
CA ALA A 96 -25.09 -30.59 5.17
C ALA A 96 -23.74 -31.25 4.87
N GLY A 97 -23.67 -32.58 5.10
CA GLY A 97 -22.46 -33.35 4.77
C GLY A 97 -21.33 -33.23 5.78
N GLY A 98 -21.59 -32.85 7.02
CA GLY A 98 -20.55 -32.73 8.03
C GLY A 98 -19.59 -31.56 7.75
N VAL A 99 -20.12 -30.44 7.30
CA VAL A 99 -19.34 -29.23 7.01
C VAL A 99 -19.81 -28.10 7.90
N THR A 100 -18.90 -27.29 8.43
CA THR A 100 -19.21 -26.01 9.06
C THR A 100 -18.64 -24.88 8.22
N LEU A 101 -19.51 -23.98 7.77
CA LEU A 101 -19.12 -22.78 7.03
C LEU A 101 -18.63 -21.71 8.00
N ILE A 102 -17.61 -20.98 7.60
CA ILE A 102 -17.08 -19.82 8.32
C ILE A 102 -17.18 -18.63 7.40
N ASP A 103 -17.91 -17.60 7.83
CA ASP A 103 -17.94 -16.28 7.22
C ASP A 103 -17.22 -15.31 8.16
N GLU A 104 -16.08 -14.81 7.76
CA GLU A 104 -15.26 -13.84 8.51
C GLU A 104 -15.37 -12.46 7.87
N GLN A 105 -15.71 -11.47 8.66
CA GLN A 105 -15.79 -10.09 8.28
C GLN A 105 -14.80 -9.25 9.08
N VAL A 106 -13.82 -8.64 8.40
CA VAL A 106 -12.87 -7.70 9.00
C VAL A 106 -13.17 -6.31 8.50
N ARG A 107 -13.43 -5.38 9.42
CA ARG A 107 -13.74 -3.98 9.14
C ARG A 107 -12.65 -3.07 9.68
N TRP A 108 -12.27 -2.05 8.90
CA TRP A 108 -11.32 -1.02 9.33
C TRP A 108 -11.69 0.35 8.80
N ARG A 109 -11.17 1.38 9.46
CA ARG A 109 -11.37 2.76 9.03
C ARG A 109 -10.25 3.22 8.09
N THR A 110 -10.64 3.96 7.05
CA THR A 110 -9.75 4.69 6.15
C THR A 110 -10.13 6.18 6.17
N VAL A 111 -9.30 7.01 5.56
CA VAL A 111 -9.60 8.45 5.40
C VAL A 111 -10.88 8.69 4.57
N ASN A 112 -11.25 7.74 3.72
CA ASN A 112 -12.42 7.80 2.84
C ASN A 112 -13.63 7.02 3.39
N GLY A 113 -13.61 6.61 4.68
CA GLY A 113 -14.68 5.85 5.32
C GLY A 113 -14.25 4.47 5.81
N ALA A 114 -15.23 3.64 6.16
CA ALA A 114 -14.98 2.28 6.58
C ALA A 114 -14.85 1.35 5.36
N ARG A 115 -13.91 0.41 5.42
CA ARG A 115 -13.80 -0.71 4.48
C ARG A 115 -14.04 -2.02 5.20
N THR A 116 -14.53 -2.99 4.45
CA THR A 116 -14.85 -4.33 4.94
C THR A 116 -14.26 -5.36 3.99
N LEU A 117 -13.60 -6.36 4.55
CA LEU A 117 -13.14 -7.57 3.88
C LEU A 117 -14.04 -8.72 4.32
N LEU A 118 -14.47 -9.54 3.37
CA LEU A 118 -15.22 -10.77 3.63
C LEU A 118 -14.36 -11.96 3.20
N LEU A 119 -14.13 -12.87 4.13
CA LEU A 119 -13.45 -14.13 3.87
C LEU A 119 -14.42 -15.28 4.16
N ARG A 120 -14.45 -16.27 3.28
CA ARG A 120 -15.25 -17.48 3.45
C ARG A 120 -14.38 -18.71 3.48
N SER A 121 -14.76 -19.64 4.32
CA SER A 121 -14.06 -20.89 4.48
C SER A 121 -15.00 -21.99 4.97
N ALA A 122 -14.50 -23.21 5.01
CA ALA A 122 -15.21 -24.35 5.54
C ALA A 122 -14.29 -25.23 6.38
N ILE A 123 -14.89 -25.90 7.37
CA ILE A 123 -14.28 -26.95 8.18
C ILE A 123 -15.00 -28.26 7.81
N LEU A 124 -14.24 -29.29 7.45
CA LEU A 124 -14.77 -30.64 7.32
C LEU A 124 -14.83 -31.28 8.70
N CYS A 125 -15.98 -31.77 9.07
CA CYS A 125 -16.25 -32.46 10.31
C CYS A 125 -16.26 -33.98 10.07
#